data_060de54def659e3c2ec1bfc6aa33ad93
#
_entry.id   060de54def659e3c2ec1bfc6aa33ad93
#
_cell.length_a   1.000
_cell.length_b   1.000
_cell.length_c   1.000
_cell.angle_alpha   90.00
_cell.angle_beta   90.00
_cell.angle_gamma   90.00
#
_symmetry.space_group_name_H-M   'P 1'
#
loop_
_entity.id
_entity.type
_entity.pdbx_description
1 polymer ?
#
loop_
_entity_poly.entity_id
_entity_poly.type
_entity_poly.pdbx_seq_one_letter_code
_entity_poly.pdbx_strand_id
1 'polypeptide(L)'
;MSFPVPPPMPVRPSQRPVPADITTAYQLWCGVLGLAVVTLVASLVDMVARRTELVDLMVEMAQDPAFEGVSTEQLESAVPLLVGLTAALGLAVIGLLYLVVRQIRRAKNWARMLLTMLGVFMSLSTLPTVFGVGVGGGTLGWILGFVGIVQAVLTVGAIVLMHRKESNLFFLRLPEN
;
A
#
# COMPACT_ATOMS: atom_id res chain seq x y z
N MET A 1 -5.20 58.58 -35.63
CA MET A 1 -4.72 58.12 -34.29
C MET A 1 -4.91 56.61 -34.23
N SER A 2 -3.82 55.83 -34.36
CA SER A 2 -3.86 54.37 -34.31
C SER A 2 -3.67 53.96 -32.86
N PHE A 3 -4.65 53.25 -32.27
CA PHE A 3 -4.49 52.67 -30.95
C PHE A 3 -3.53 51.50 -31.02
N PRO A 4 -2.57 51.36 -30.06
CA PRO A 4 -1.68 50.21 -30.03
C PRO A 4 -2.50 48.95 -29.75
N VAL A 5 -2.30 47.92 -30.57
CA VAL A 5 -2.90 46.59 -30.35
C VAL A 5 -2.39 46.04 -29.03
N PRO A 6 -3.27 45.65 -28.09
CA PRO A 6 -2.82 45.08 -26.81
C PRO A 6 -2.01 43.80 -27.07
N PRO A 7 -0.92 43.57 -26.30
CA PRO A 7 -0.13 42.34 -26.45
C PRO A 7 -1.01 41.10 -26.26
N PRO A 8 -0.79 40.02 -27.02
CA PRO A 8 -1.56 38.80 -26.85
C PRO A 8 -1.43 38.30 -25.41
N MET A 9 -2.56 38.10 -24.77
CA MET A 9 -2.58 37.54 -23.39
C MET A 9 -1.88 36.19 -23.40
N PRO A 10 -1.01 35.89 -22.40
CA PRO A 10 -0.39 34.60 -22.28
C PRO A 10 -1.49 33.53 -22.19
N VAL A 11 -1.57 32.68 -23.20
CA VAL A 11 -2.48 31.53 -23.24
C VAL A 11 -2.08 30.66 -22.07
N ARG A 12 -2.93 30.55 -21.07
CA ARG A 12 -2.71 29.59 -19.94
C ARG A 12 -2.54 28.21 -20.58
N PRO A 13 -1.45 27.47 -20.24
CA PRO A 13 -1.29 26.12 -20.72
C PRO A 13 -2.56 25.34 -20.36
N SER A 14 -3.30 24.87 -21.34
CA SER A 14 -4.45 24.02 -21.12
C SER A 14 -3.97 22.80 -20.32
N GLN A 15 -4.50 22.60 -19.11
CA GLN A 15 -4.18 21.41 -18.32
C GLN A 15 -4.67 20.22 -19.15
N ARG A 16 -3.73 19.40 -19.63
CA ARG A 16 -4.09 18.18 -20.37
C ARG A 16 -5.02 17.33 -19.51
N PRO A 17 -6.10 16.80 -20.05
CA PRO A 17 -6.94 15.87 -19.32
C PRO A 17 -6.10 14.67 -18.84
N VAL A 18 -6.39 14.19 -17.63
CA VAL A 18 -5.70 13.01 -17.08
C VAL A 18 -6.06 11.79 -17.94
N PRO A 19 -5.10 11.06 -18.52
CA PRO A 19 -5.37 9.88 -19.32
C PRO A 19 -6.23 8.84 -18.56
N ALA A 20 -7.07 8.12 -19.29
CA ALA A 20 -7.93 7.07 -18.70
C ALA A 20 -7.10 6.01 -17.98
N ASP A 21 -5.95 5.60 -18.52
CA ASP A 21 -5.03 4.65 -17.91
C ASP A 21 -4.55 5.10 -16.52
N ILE A 22 -4.27 6.40 -16.34
CA ILE A 22 -3.86 6.97 -15.04
C ILE A 22 -5.02 6.95 -14.04
N THR A 23 -6.23 7.25 -14.53
CA THR A 23 -7.43 7.19 -13.68
C THR A 23 -7.71 5.76 -13.22
N THR A 24 -7.61 4.79 -14.13
CA THR A 24 -7.77 3.36 -13.81
C THR A 24 -6.66 2.87 -12.88
N ALA A 25 -5.41 3.23 -13.12
CA ALA A 25 -4.30 2.90 -12.22
C ALA A 25 -4.52 3.47 -10.80
N TYR A 26 -5.02 4.70 -10.69
CA TYR A 26 -5.40 5.29 -9.42
C TYR A 26 -6.51 4.48 -8.72
N GLN A 27 -7.55 4.05 -9.45
CA GLN A 27 -8.64 3.23 -8.89
C GLN A 27 -8.13 1.86 -8.43
N LEU A 28 -7.26 1.20 -9.20
CA LEU A 28 -6.65 -0.06 -8.81
C LEU A 28 -5.83 0.09 -7.52
N TRP A 29 -5.02 1.14 -7.40
CA TRP A 29 -4.30 1.44 -6.16
C TRP A 29 -5.23 1.71 -4.98
N CYS A 30 -6.34 2.42 -5.19
CA CYS A 30 -7.36 2.59 -4.14
C CYS A 30 -7.96 1.24 -3.72
N GLY A 31 -8.19 0.33 -4.68
CA GLY A 31 -8.61 -1.05 -4.40
C GLY A 31 -7.59 -1.82 -3.56
N VAL A 32 -6.29 -1.73 -3.93
CA VAL A 32 -5.18 -2.32 -3.16
C VAL A 32 -5.17 -1.80 -1.72
N LEU A 33 -5.31 -0.49 -1.53
CA LEU A 33 -5.36 0.11 -0.19
C LEU A 33 -6.61 -0.29 0.60
N GLY A 34 -7.77 -0.40 -0.07
CA GLY A 34 -8.99 -0.92 0.54
C GLY A 34 -8.82 -2.35 1.05
N LEU A 35 -8.24 -3.23 0.23
CA LEU A 35 -7.90 -4.60 0.65
C LEU A 35 -6.86 -4.62 1.77
N ALA A 36 -5.89 -3.70 1.78
CA ALA A 36 -4.91 -3.59 2.86
C ALA A 36 -5.58 -3.22 4.20
N VAL A 37 -6.61 -2.36 4.20
CA VAL A 37 -7.40 -2.08 5.41
C VAL A 37 -8.13 -3.33 5.88
N VAL A 38 -8.77 -4.07 4.97
CA VAL A 38 -9.47 -5.33 5.31
C VAL A 38 -8.49 -6.33 5.92
N THR A 39 -7.32 -6.50 5.30
CA THR A 39 -6.26 -7.39 5.81
C THR A 39 -5.77 -6.96 7.18
N LEU A 40 -5.55 -5.65 7.39
CA LEU A 40 -5.14 -5.10 8.69
C LEU A 40 -6.18 -5.43 9.78
N VAL A 41 -7.46 -5.17 9.51
CA VAL A 41 -8.54 -5.46 10.46
C VAL A 41 -8.61 -6.95 10.77
N ALA A 42 -8.56 -7.81 9.75
CA ALA A 42 -8.57 -9.26 9.93
C ALA A 42 -7.36 -9.75 10.76
N SER A 43 -6.17 -9.20 10.51
CA SER A 43 -4.96 -9.53 11.28
C SER A 43 -5.05 -9.07 12.74
N LEU A 44 -5.65 -7.90 13.01
CA LEU A 44 -5.86 -7.42 14.38
C LEU A 44 -6.87 -8.29 15.13
N VAL A 45 -7.94 -8.72 14.47
CA VAL A 45 -8.92 -9.64 15.04
C VAL A 45 -8.27 -11.01 15.36
N ASP A 46 -7.47 -11.55 14.44
CA ASP A 46 -6.75 -12.81 14.65
C ASP A 46 -5.75 -12.70 15.82
N MET A 47 -5.01 -11.58 15.89
CA MET A 47 -4.08 -11.29 16.97
C MET A 47 -4.76 -11.27 18.34
N VAL A 48 -5.94 -10.68 18.44
CA VAL A 48 -6.74 -10.67 19.67
C VAL A 48 -7.31 -12.06 19.98
N ALA A 49 -7.78 -12.79 18.96
CA ALA A 49 -8.34 -14.13 19.11
C ALA A 49 -7.29 -15.15 19.60
N ARG A 50 -6.03 -15.00 19.16
CA ARG A 50 -4.91 -15.88 19.54
C ARG A 50 -4.00 -15.28 20.61
N ARG A 51 -4.53 -14.42 21.47
CA ARG A 51 -3.72 -13.73 22.48
C ARG A 51 -2.92 -14.68 23.38
N THR A 52 -3.46 -15.84 23.71
CA THR A 52 -2.77 -16.85 24.52
C THR A 52 -1.55 -17.42 23.81
N GLU A 53 -1.69 -17.80 22.54
CA GLU A 53 -0.57 -18.27 21.71
C GLU A 53 0.52 -17.20 21.59
N LEU A 54 0.12 -15.91 21.47
CA LEU A 54 1.07 -14.80 21.42
C LEU A 54 1.83 -14.64 22.73
N VAL A 55 1.15 -14.76 23.87
CA VAL A 55 1.79 -14.72 25.20
C VAL A 55 2.76 -15.88 25.34
N ASP A 56 2.36 -17.09 24.96
CA ASP A 56 3.22 -18.28 25.02
C ASP A 56 4.50 -18.09 24.20
N LEU A 57 4.39 -17.57 22.97
CA LEU A 57 5.54 -17.23 22.14
C LEU A 57 6.42 -16.14 22.76
N MET A 58 5.81 -15.12 23.40
CA MET A 58 6.57 -14.07 24.10
C MET A 58 7.29 -14.63 25.32
N VAL A 59 6.67 -15.57 26.07
CA VAL A 59 7.30 -16.27 27.19
C VAL A 59 8.48 -17.11 26.71
N GLU A 60 8.33 -17.83 25.59
CA GLU A 60 9.42 -18.61 24.99
C GLU A 60 10.60 -17.71 24.59
N MET A 61 10.33 -16.57 23.95
CA MET A 61 11.37 -15.58 23.61
C MET A 61 12.00 -14.95 24.88
N ALA A 62 11.23 -14.78 25.96
CA ALA A 62 11.73 -14.22 27.22
C ALA A 62 12.62 -15.17 28.01
N GLN A 63 12.75 -16.46 27.62
CA GLN A 63 13.75 -17.38 28.17
C GLN A 63 15.18 -17.03 27.71
N ASP A 64 15.36 -16.16 26.73
CA ASP A 64 16.67 -15.63 26.38
C ASP A 64 17.21 -14.79 27.56
N PRO A 65 18.48 -14.96 27.99
CA PRO A 65 19.09 -14.18 29.06
C PRO A 65 19.00 -12.66 28.90
N ALA A 66 18.77 -12.17 27.68
CA ALA A 66 18.56 -10.74 27.41
C ALA A 66 17.26 -10.19 28.00
N PHE A 67 16.30 -11.04 28.37
CA PHE A 67 14.97 -10.69 28.88
C PHE A 67 14.74 -11.17 30.32
N GLU A 68 15.81 -11.49 31.08
CA GLU A 68 15.71 -11.91 32.48
C GLU A 68 14.92 -10.86 33.28
N GLY A 69 13.89 -11.33 33.98
CA GLY A 69 13.08 -10.52 34.92
C GLY A 69 11.73 -10.04 34.37
N VAL A 70 11.35 -10.40 33.13
CA VAL A 70 10.03 -10.09 32.59
C VAL A 70 9.02 -11.15 33.09
N SER A 71 7.97 -10.71 33.81
CA SER A 71 6.92 -11.62 34.29
C SER A 71 5.89 -11.89 33.21
N THR A 72 5.22 -13.05 33.25
CA THR A 72 4.12 -13.42 32.35
C THR A 72 2.98 -12.40 32.40
N GLU A 73 2.68 -11.82 33.55
CA GLU A 73 1.67 -10.79 33.73
C GLU A 73 2.03 -9.51 32.97
N GLN A 74 3.32 -9.14 32.92
CA GLN A 74 3.79 -8.01 32.13
C GLN A 74 3.65 -8.30 30.64
N LEU A 75 3.91 -9.53 30.18
CA LEU A 75 3.72 -9.94 28.79
C LEU A 75 2.24 -9.91 28.37
N GLU A 76 1.34 -10.42 29.22
CA GLU A 76 -0.11 -10.33 28.97
C GLU A 76 -0.60 -8.88 28.86
N SER A 77 -0.09 -7.99 29.72
CA SER A 77 -0.44 -6.56 29.68
C SER A 77 0.13 -5.83 28.46
N ALA A 78 1.17 -6.37 27.82
CA ALA A 78 1.76 -5.81 26.61
C ALA A 78 0.94 -6.12 25.33
N VAL A 79 0.11 -7.17 25.31
CA VAL A 79 -0.67 -7.56 24.11
C VAL A 79 -1.58 -6.42 23.60
N PRO A 80 -2.39 -5.73 24.44
CA PRO A 80 -3.19 -4.62 23.98
C PRO A 80 -2.36 -3.48 23.38
N LEU A 81 -1.19 -3.21 23.93
CA LEU A 81 -0.25 -2.22 23.41
C LEU A 81 0.27 -2.62 22.03
N LEU A 82 0.65 -3.89 21.85
CA LEU A 82 1.09 -4.44 20.56
C LEU A 82 -0.02 -4.33 19.49
N VAL A 83 -1.25 -4.70 19.84
CA VAL A 83 -2.41 -4.57 18.95
C VAL A 83 -2.62 -3.11 18.56
N GLY A 84 -2.60 -2.19 19.53
CA GLY A 84 -2.75 -0.76 19.29
C GLY A 84 -1.63 -0.19 18.44
N LEU A 85 -0.39 -0.57 18.70
CA LEU A 85 0.78 -0.14 17.91
C LEU A 85 0.71 -0.66 16.47
N THR A 86 0.36 -1.93 16.28
CA THR A 86 0.18 -2.55 14.95
C THR A 86 -0.92 -1.83 14.17
N ALA A 87 -2.05 -1.54 14.83
CA ALA A 87 -3.14 -0.77 14.22
C ALA A 87 -2.69 0.63 13.80
N ALA A 88 -2.02 1.35 14.70
CA ALA A 88 -1.56 2.71 14.45
C ALA A 88 -0.53 2.77 13.31
N LEU A 89 0.47 1.90 13.34
CA LEU A 89 1.49 1.81 12.28
C LEU A 89 0.89 1.38 10.94
N GLY A 90 0.01 0.37 10.95
CA GLY A 90 -0.67 -0.10 9.74
C GLY A 90 -1.50 1.02 9.09
N LEU A 91 -2.31 1.73 9.87
CA LEU A 91 -3.09 2.87 9.37
C LEU A 91 -2.20 4.03 8.90
N ALA A 92 -1.11 4.32 9.61
CA ALA A 92 -0.15 5.35 9.20
C ALA A 92 0.48 5.02 7.85
N VAL A 93 0.91 3.76 7.63
CA VAL A 93 1.47 3.30 6.35
C VAL A 93 0.43 3.38 5.25
N ILE A 94 -0.81 2.90 5.47
CA ILE A 94 -1.89 2.96 4.48
C ILE A 94 -2.20 4.43 4.14
N GLY A 95 -2.29 5.32 5.13
CA GLY A 95 -2.50 6.74 4.94
C GLY A 95 -1.38 7.41 4.14
N LEU A 96 -0.12 7.10 4.45
CA LEU A 96 1.04 7.59 3.72
C LEU A 96 1.00 7.13 2.25
N LEU A 97 0.71 5.86 2.02
CA LEU A 97 0.57 5.30 0.67
C LEU A 97 -0.57 5.96 -0.10
N TYR A 98 -1.70 6.22 0.56
CA TYR A 98 -2.80 6.95 -0.07
C TYR A 98 -2.37 8.35 -0.53
N LEU A 99 -1.57 9.06 0.28
CA LEU A 99 -1.02 10.37 -0.11
C LEU A 99 -0.12 10.25 -1.34
N VAL A 100 0.69 9.19 -1.44
CA VAL A 100 1.53 8.92 -2.61
C VAL A 100 0.68 8.58 -3.83
N VAL A 101 -0.31 7.70 -3.68
CA VAL A 101 -1.25 7.33 -4.76
C VAL A 101 -1.97 8.57 -5.31
N ARG A 102 -2.36 9.50 -4.45
CA ARG A 102 -2.96 10.76 -4.87
C ARG A 102 -2.04 11.62 -5.76
N GLN A 103 -0.71 11.50 -5.59
CA GLN A 103 0.26 12.25 -6.40
C GLN A 103 0.36 11.76 -7.86
N ILE A 104 -0.08 10.52 -8.16
CA ILE A 104 -0.12 10.00 -9.55
C ILE A 104 -0.98 10.91 -10.43
N ARG A 105 -2.15 11.32 -9.95
CA ARG A 105 -3.07 12.21 -10.67
C ARG A 105 -2.50 13.62 -10.90
N ARG A 106 -1.44 13.98 -10.17
CA ARG A 106 -0.72 15.25 -10.30
C ARG A 106 0.51 15.14 -11.23
N ALA A 107 0.62 14.06 -12.00
CA ALA A 107 1.75 13.77 -12.89
C ALA A 107 3.13 13.81 -12.18
N LYS A 108 3.19 13.44 -10.91
CA LYS A 108 4.46 13.41 -10.17
C LYS A 108 5.21 12.11 -10.45
N ASN A 109 6.28 12.18 -11.23
CA ASN A 109 7.06 11.00 -11.64
C ASN A 109 7.68 10.24 -10.46
N TRP A 110 8.08 10.93 -9.37
CA TRP A 110 8.62 10.28 -8.18
C TRP A 110 7.61 9.32 -7.52
N ALA A 111 6.31 9.71 -7.49
CA ALA A 111 5.26 8.88 -6.93
C ALA A 111 5.08 7.58 -7.74
N ARG A 112 5.16 7.68 -9.07
CA ARG A 112 5.14 6.54 -9.98
C ARG A 112 6.29 5.57 -9.69
N MET A 113 7.53 6.08 -9.58
CA MET A 113 8.71 5.26 -9.30
C MET A 113 8.57 4.55 -7.96
N LEU A 114 8.19 5.28 -6.91
CA LEU A 114 8.01 4.73 -5.57
C LEU A 114 6.93 3.64 -5.53
N LEU A 115 5.77 3.88 -6.15
CA LEU A 115 4.69 2.90 -6.20
C LEU A 115 5.06 1.67 -7.05
N THR A 116 5.84 1.85 -8.13
CA THR A 116 6.35 0.73 -8.91
C THR A 116 7.29 -0.14 -8.08
N MET A 117 8.26 0.46 -7.39
CA MET A 117 9.18 -0.30 -6.52
C MET A 117 8.43 -1.04 -5.41
N LEU A 118 7.52 -0.33 -4.73
CA LEU A 118 6.73 -0.93 -3.66
C LEU A 118 5.81 -2.04 -4.17
N GLY A 119 5.14 -1.80 -5.31
CA GLY A 119 4.24 -2.78 -5.90
C GLY A 119 4.96 -4.03 -6.39
N VAL A 120 6.16 -3.89 -6.98
CA VAL A 120 7.01 -5.05 -7.33
C VAL A 120 7.39 -5.82 -6.08
N PHE A 121 7.85 -5.13 -5.02
CA PHE A 121 8.20 -5.77 -3.76
C PHE A 121 7.01 -6.52 -3.15
N MET A 122 5.83 -5.88 -3.07
CA MET A 122 4.60 -6.52 -2.57
C MET A 122 4.21 -7.75 -3.40
N SER A 123 4.29 -7.65 -4.73
CA SER A 123 3.94 -8.77 -5.62
C SER A 123 4.90 -9.94 -5.45
N LEU A 124 6.20 -9.66 -5.32
CA LEU A 124 7.22 -10.70 -5.05
C LEU A 124 7.02 -11.35 -3.68
N SER A 125 6.67 -10.56 -2.65
CA SER A 125 6.40 -11.08 -1.30
C SER A 125 5.17 -12.00 -1.25
N THR A 126 4.25 -11.89 -2.22
CA THR A 126 3.08 -12.76 -2.32
C THR A 126 3.38 -14.10 -3.02
N LEU A 127 4.50 -14.22 -3.75
CA LEU A 127 4.83 -15.44 -4.48
C LEU A 127 4.87 -16.71 -3.60
N PRO A 128 5.48 -16.71 -2.39
CA PRO A 128 5.47 -17.89 -1.54
C PRO A 128 4.05 -18.36 -1.19
N THR A 129 3.12 -17.42 -1.01
CA THR A 129 1.71 -17.69 -0.69
C THR A 129 1.01 -18.47 -1.83
N VAL A 130 1.35 -18.19 -3.09
CA VAL A 130 0.82 -18.91 -4.25
C VAL A 130 1.21 -20.40 -4.20
N PHE A 131 2.38 -20.70 -3.63
CA PHE A 131 2.86 -22.07 -3.43
C PHE A 131 2.44 -22.67 -2.07
N GLY A 132 1.55 -22.03 -1.35
CA GLY A 132 1.07 -22.47 -0.03
C GLY A 132 2.06 -22.26 1.12
N VAL A 133 3.17 -21.57 0.87
CA VAL A 133 4.17 -21.26 1.90
C VAL A 133 3.72 -20.01 2.66
N GLY A 134 3.69 -20.11 3.99
CA GLY A 134 3.30 -18.99 4.85
C GLY A 134 1.79 -18.71 4.92
N VAL A 135 0.96 -19.57 4.32
CA VAL A 135 -0.48 -19.57 4.56
C VAL A 135 -0.69 -20.15 5.95
N GLY A 136 -1.05 -19.29 6.91
CA GLY A 136 -1.36 -19.71 8.28
C GLY A 136 -2.44 -20.79 8.28
N GLY A 137 -2.37 -21.71 9.25
CA GLY A 137 -3.36 -22.78 9.37
C GLY A 137 -4.78 -22.22 9.53
N GLY A 138 -5.76 -22.93 8.96
CA GLY A 138 -7.17 -22.61 9.09
C GLY A 138 -7.76 -21.72 8.00
N THR A 139 -9.07 -21.54 8.06
CA THR A 139 -9.86 -20.83 7.04
C THR A 139 -9.42 -19.39 6.83
N LEU A 140 -9.07 -18.68 7.91
CA LEU A 140 -8.64 -17.28 7.84
C LEU A 140 -7.33 -17.13 7.05
N GLY A 141 -6.35 -18.02 7.26
CA GLY A 141 -5.08 -18.00 6.52
C GLY A 141 -5.31 -18.14 5.00
N TRP A 142 -6.19 -19.03 4.58
CA TRP A 142 -6.57 -19.19 3.17
C TRP A 142 -7.27 -17.97 2.60
N ILE A 143 -8.18 -17.34 3.37
CA ILE A 143 -8.87 -16.10 2.95
C ILE A 143 -7.85 -14.97 2.77
N LEU A 144 -6.96 -14.77 3.73
CA LEU A 144 -5.92 -13.73 3.65
C LEU A 144 -4.93 -13.99 2.51
N GLY A 145 -4.57 -15.26 2.28
CA GLY A 145 -3.75 -15.65 1.15
C GLY A 145 -4.42 -15.30 -0.20
N PHE A 146 -5.69 -15.60 -0.35
CA PHE A 146 -6.46 -15.24 -1.54
C PHE A 146 -6.55 -13.72 -1.74
N VAL A 147 -6.85 -12.96 -0.67
CA VAL A 147 -6.86 -11.49 -0.69
C VAL A 147 -5.50 -10.94 -1.12
N GLY A 148 -4.40 -11.51 -0.62
CA GLY A 148 -3.05 -11.14 -1.01
C GLY A 148 -2.77 -11.36 -2.50
N ILE A 149 -3.23 -12.48 -3.08
CA ILE A 149 -3.10 -12.76 -4.51
C ILE A 149 -3.90 -11.73 -5.33
N VAL A 150 -5.16 -11.46 -4.95
CA VAL A 150 -5.98 -10.44 -5.63
C VAL A 150 -5.28 -9.07 -5.56
N GLN A 151 -4.74 -8.71 -4.40
CA GLN A 151 -4.02 -7.47 -4.20
C GLN A 151 -2.76 -7.37 -5.09
N ALA A 152 -2.01 -8.46 -5.23
CA ALA A 152 -0.86 -8.53 -6.13
C ALA A 152 -1.27 -8.34 -7.61
N VAL A 153 -2.35 -8.99 -8.06
CA VAL A 153 -2.88 -8.83 -9.43
C VAL A 153 -3.29 -7.38 -9.70
N LEU A 154 -4.03 -6.74 -8.78
CA LEU A 154 -4.42 -5.33 -8.91
C LEU A 154 -3.19 -4.41 -8.95
N THR A 155 -2.18 -4.71 -8.14
CA THR A 155 -0.93 -3.95 -8.09
C THR A 155 -0.16 -4.03 -9.41
N VAL A 156 0.00 -5.25 -9.95
CA VAL A 156 0.66 -5.46 -11.25
C VAL A 156 -0.12 -4.74 -12.36
N GLY A 157 -1.45 -4.86 -12.37
CA GLY A 157 -2.31 -4.15 -13.33
C GLY A 157 -2.12 -2.63 -13.26
N ALA A 158 -2.07 -2.06 -12.06
CA ALA A 158 -1.82 -0.64 -11.86
C ALA A 158 -0.44 -0.20 -12.36
N ILE A 159 0.61 -1.01 -12.09
CA ILE A 159 1.97 -0.74 -12.58
C ILE A 159 2.00 -0.75 -14.10
N VAL A 160 1.42 -1.76 -14.76
CA VAL A 160 1.38 -1.86 -16.22
C VAL A 160 0.71 -0.61 -16.83
N LEU A 161 -0.45 -0.20 -16.30
CA LEU A 161 -1.16 0.98 -16.79
C LEU A 161 -0.34 2.27 -16.64
N MET A 162 0.37 2.44 -15.53
CA MET A 162 1.24 3.59 -15.31
C MET A 162 2.45 3.64 -16.28
N HIS A 163 2.84 2.52 -16.89
CA HIS A 163 3.99 2.43 -17.80
C HIS A 163 3.59 2.37 -19.28
N ARG A 164 2.30 2.47 -19.62
CA ARG A 164 1.84 2.57 -21.00
C ARG A 164 2.30 3.88 -21.65
N LYS A 165 2.36 3.88 -22.98
CA LYS A 165 2.88 5.02 -23.78
C LYS A 165 2.17 6.34 -23.45
N GLU A 166 0.85 6.34 -23.36
CA GLU A 166 0.04 7.52 -23.03
C GLU A 166 0.33 8.05 -21.61
N SER A 167 0.46 7.13 -20.65
CA SER A 167 0.84 7.47 -19.27
C SER A 167 2.25 8.06 -19.20
N ASN A 168 3.20 7.52 -19.97
CA ASN A 168 4.57 8.05 -20.03
C ASN A 168 4.61 9.50 -20.53
N LEU A 169 3.86 9.82 -21.60
CA LEU A 169 3.76 11.19 -22.14
C LEU A 169 3.18 12.16 -21.11
N PHE A 170 2.21 11.71 -20.31
CA PHE A 170 1.64 12.52 -19.24
C PHE A 170 2.65 12.81 -18.11
N PHE A 171 3.42 11.83 -17.67
CA PHE A 171 4.41 12.01 -16.61
C PHE A 171 5.66 12.78 -17.06
N LEU A 172 6.10 12.57 -18.29
CA LEU A 172 7.30 13.24 -18.84
C LEU A 172 6.99 14.64 -19.40
N ARG A 173 5.72 15.03 -19.45
CA ARG A 173 5.26 16.30 -20.03
C ARG A 173 5.78 16.54 -21.45
N LEU A 174 6.01 15.47 -22.21
CA LEU A 174 6.48 15.54 -23.59
C LEU A 174 5.35 16.04 -24.50
N PRO A 175 5.66 16.83 -25.58
CA PRO A 175 4.68 17.16 -26.61
C PRO A 175 4.24 15.86 -27.31
N GLU A 176 2.96 15.79 -27.67
CA GLU A 176 2.46 14.76 -28.58
C GLU A 176 2.99 15.06 -30.00
N ASN A 177 3.72 14.12 -30.60
CA ASN A 177 4.12 14.14 -31.99
C ASN A 177 3.02 13.54 -32.86
#